data_2ccc6e814e8318eadaaa70ad4bd66aed
#
_entry.id   2ccc6e814e8318eadaaa70ad4bd66aed
#
_cell.length_a   1.000
_cell.length_b   1.000
_cell.length_c   1.000
_cell.angle_alpha   90.00
_cell.angle_beta   90.00
_cell.angle_gamma   90.00
#
_symmetry.space_group_name_H-M   'P 1'
#
loop_
_entity.id
_entity.type
_entity.pdbx_description
1 polymer ?
#
loop_
_entity_poly.entity_id
_entity_poly.type
_entity_poly.pdbx_seq_one_letter_code
_entity_poly.pdbx_strand_id
1 'polypeptide(L)'
;MRLKDKVAIITGGSRGIGYATAEAFLREGAAVVIAASSKASADKAVASLKEKYPQSRIGGISPNLADLEDVRSIFKTVAAAYGCIDILVNNAGVSESTPFMDYTEDTFDKVMDLNVKGVFNATRAAAECMVARGSGVILNTSSMVSLTGQPSGFAYPASKFAVNGLTVSLARELGPKGVRVNAVAPGITETDMMKAVPKEVIDPMIARIPLRRLGQPEDIANAFVFLASEEASYITGVVLSVDGMART
;
A
#
# COMPACT_ATOMS: atom_id res chain seq x y z
N MET A 1 -2.86 -21.50 4.34
CA MET A 1 -2.62 -20.15 4.91
C MET A 1 -1.18 -19.76 4.59
N ARG A 2 -1.03 -18.89 3.58
CA ARG A 2 0.28 -18.47 3.03
C ARG A 2 1.05 -17.51 3.93
N LEU A 3 0.35 -16.81 4.84
CA LEU A 3 0.93 -15.80 5.73
C LEU A 3 0.77 -16.17 7.21
N LYS A 4 0.64 -17.48 7.50
CA LYS A 4 0.47 -17.97 8.87
C LYS A 4 1.60 -17.44 9.78
N ASP A 5 1.22 -16.92 10.95
CA ASP A 5 2.11 -16.40 11.99
C ASP A 5 2.95 -15.17 11.59
N LYS A 6 2.71 -14.58 10.40
CA LYS A 6 3.34 -13.32 9.98
C LYS A 6 2.64 -12.12 10.60
N VAL A 7 3.40 -11.07 10.89
CA VAL A 7 2.90 -9.78 11.38
C VAL A 7 3.00 -8.74 10.25
N ALA A 8 1.86 -8.18 9.87
CA ALA A 8 1.80 -7.19 8.79
C ALA A 8 1.32 -5.82 9.29
N ILE A 9 2.00 -4.75 8.90
CA ILE A 9 1.49 -3.38 9.01
C ILE A 9 1.02 -2.94 7.62
N ILE A 10 -0.19 -2.36 7.55
CA ILE A 10 -0.77 -1.86 6.30
C ILE A 10 -1.13 -0.39 6.48
N THR A 11 -0.40 0.51 5.82
CA THR A 11 -0.72 1.94 5.84
C THR A 11 -1.90 2.23 4.92
N GLY A 12 -2.78 3.18 5.32
CA GLY A 12 -4.04 3.41 4.61
C GLY A 12 -4.98 2.21 4.64
N GLY A 13 -4.88 1.36 5.68
CA GLY A 13 -5.62 0.09 5.82
C GLY A 13 -7.09 0.21 6.22
N SER A 14 -7.61 1.43 6.41
CA SER A 14 -8.97 1.61 6.93
C SER A 14 -10.08 1.56 5.86
N ARG A 15 -9.75 1.59 4.57
CA ARG A 15 -10.70 1.54 3.45
C ARG A 15 -10.03 1.07 2.14
N GLY A 16 -10.84 0.82 1.12
CA GLY A 16 -10.40 0.53 -0.24
C GLY A 16 -9.40 -0.63 -0.32
N ILE A 17 -8.35 -0.47 -1.13
CA ILE A 17 -7.31 -1.47 -1.37
C ILE A 17 -6.64 -1.91 -0.06
N GLY A 18 -6.31 -0.95 0.83
CA GLY A 18 -5.65 -1.28 2.09
C GLY A 18 -6.52 -2.14 3.01
N TYR A 19 -7.82 -1.87 3.09
CA TYR A 19 -8.76 -2.68 3.86
C TYR A 19 -8.93 -4.08 3.27
N ALA A 20 -9.11 -4.19 1.95
CA ALA A 20 -9.18 -5.48 1.27
C ALA A 20 -7.89 -6.30 1.45
N THR A 21 -6.73 -5.63 1.44
CA THR A 21 -5.43 -6.26 1.73
C THR A 21 -5.37 -6.76 3.17
N ALA A 22 -5.84 -5.97 4.15
CA ALA A 22 -5.92 -6.39 5.54
C ALA A 22 -6.81 -7.64 5.69
N GLU A 23 -7.98 -7.64 5.08
CA GLU A 23 -8.91 -8.78 5.08
C GLU A 23 -8.29 -10.03 4.43
N ALA A 24 -7.63 -9.88 3.28
CA ALA A 24 -6.96 -10.99 2.59
C ALA A 24 -5.82 -11.57 3.43
N PHE A 25 -5.03 -10.72 4.11
CA PHE A 25 -3.94 -11.16 4.98
C PHE A 25 -4.45 -11.92 6.20
N LEU A 26 -5.56 -11.47 6.80
CA LEU A 26 -6.21 -12.18 7.90
C LEU A 26 -6.69 -13.57 7.47
N ARG A 27 -7.30 -13.71 6.29
CA ARG A 27 -7.70 -14.99 5.72
C ARG A 27 -6.54 -15.96 5.52
N GLU A 28 -5.35 -15.40 5.27
CA GLU A 28 -4.11 -16.17 5.11
C GLU A 28 -3.33 -16.37 6.41
N GLY A 29 -3.91 -16.00 7.55
CA GLY A 29 -3.38 -16.32 8.89
C GLY A 29 -2.39 -15.31 9.45
N ALA A 30 -2.25 -14.13 8.86
CA ALA A 30 -1.43 -13.07 9.42
C ALA A 30 -2.09 -12.37 10.62
N ALA A 31 -1.27 -11.87 11.54
CA ALA A 31 -1.67 -10.79 12.43
C ALA A 31 -1.55 -9.46 11.66
N VAL A 32 -2.57 -8.61 11.75
CA VAL A 32 -2.63 -7.37 10.95
C VAL A 32 -2.76 -6.15 11.84
N VAL A 33 -1.92 -5.15 11.58
CA VAL A 33 -2.02 -3.82 12.20
C VAL A 33 -2.36 -2.79 11.13
N ILE A 34 -3.54 -2.19 11.25
CA ILE A 34 -4.02 -1.14 10.35
C ILE A 34 -3.44 0.19 10.79
N ALA A 35 -2.69 0.86 9.91
CA ALA A 35 -2.31 2.24 10.09
C ALA A 35 -3.25 3.15 9.28
N ALA A 36 -3.93 4.08 9.95
CA ALA A 36 -4.89 5.01 9.37
C ALA A 36 -4.54 6.46 9.71
N SER A 37 -5.17 7.42 9.02
CA SER A 37 -4.95 8.87 9.22
C SER A 37 -5.48 9.39 10.57
N SER A 38 -6.31 8.62 11.26
CA SER A 38 -6.78 8.93 12.61
C SER A 38 -7.07 7.67 13.40
N LYS A 39 -7.00 7.80 14.73
CA LYS A 39 -7.36 6.69 15.64
C LYS A 39 -8.81 6.22 15.41
N ALA A 40 -9.75 7.12 15.22
CA ALA A 40 -11.13 6.77 14.97
C ALA A 40 -11.32 5.91 13.70
N SER A 41 -10.60 6.25 12.62
CA SER A 41 -10.63 5.45 11.38
C SER A 41 -9.99 4.07 11.56
N ALA A 42 -8.89 4.00 12.31
CA ALA A 42 -8.24 2.73 12.64
C ALA A 42 -9.17 1.84 13.48
N ASP A 43 -9.73 2.38 14.56
CA ASP A 43 -10.62 1.66 15.48
C ASP A 43 -11.87 1.12 14.77
N LYS A 44 -12.48 1.93 13.88
CA LYS A 44 -13.64 1.52 13.07
C LYS A 44 -13.32 0.34 12.16
N ALA A 45 -12.17 0.40 11.47
CA ALA A 45 -11.75 -0.68 10.57
C ALA A 45 -11.40 -1.95 11.35
N VAL A 46 -10.71 -1.83 12.48
CA VAL A 46 -10.40 -2.95 13.38
C VAL A 46 -11.68 -3.60 13.90
N ALA A 47 -12.68 -2.83 14.35
CA ALA A 47 -13.95 -3.36 14.82
C ALA A 47 -14.65 -4.17 13.72
N SER A 48 -14.76 -3.60 12.51
CA SER A 48 -15.37 -4.29 11.36
C SER A 48 -14.66 -5.60 10.99
N LEU A 49 -13.32 -5.63 11.02
CA LEU A 49 -12.57 -6.86 10.75
C LEU A 49 -12.69 -7.88 11.88
N LYS A 50 -12.76 -7.45 13.14
CA LYS A 50 -12.96 -8.35 14.28
C LYS A 50 -14.32 -9.04 14.27
N GLU A 51 -15.37 -8.39 13.77
CA GLU A 51 -16.67 -9.02 13.57
C GLU A 51 -16.60 -10.20 12.57
N LYS A 52 -15.81 -10.03 11.50
CA LYS A 52 -15.62 -11.09 10.48
C LYS A 52 -14.60 -12.15 10.89
N TYR A 53 -13.57 -11.75 11.64
CA TYR A 53 -12.42 -12.59 12.03
C TYR A 53 -12.16 -12.51 13.55
N PRO A 54 -13.09 -12.99 14.40
CA PRO A 54 -13.04 -12.78 15.86
C PRO A 54 -11.82 -13.41 16.54
N GLN A 55 -11.23 -14.44 15.96
CA GLN A 55 -10.06 -15.13 16.51
C GLN A 55 -8.73 -14.55 16.01
N SER A 56 -8.76 -13.60 15.10
CA SER A 56 -7.54 -13.05 14.50
C SER A 56 -6.93 -11.93 15.36
N ARG A 57 -5.61 -11.82 15.31
CA ARG A 57 -4.87 -10.73 15.97
C ARG A 57 -4.92 -9.49 15.08
N ILE A 58 -5.73 -8.51 15.47
CA ILE A 58 -5.93 -7.27 14.70
C ILE A 58 -5.71 -6.08 15.62
N GLY A 59 -4.89 -5.13 15.19
CA GLY A 59 -4.64 -3.86 15.87
C GLY A 59 -4.82 -2.65 14.97
N GLY A 60 -4.90 -1.47 15.58
CA GLY A 60 -5.00 -0.20 14.87
C GLY A 60 -4.04 0.84 15.45
N ILE A 61 -3.38 1.60 14.57
CA ILE A 61 -2.47 2.70 14.87
C ILE A 61 -2.77 3.90 13.97
N SER A 62 -2.27 5.08 14.35
CA SER A 62 -2.45 6.30 13.55
C SER A 62 -1.18 7.17 13.55
N PRO A 63 -0.08 6.69 12.94
CA PRO A 63 1.15 7.45 12.86
C PRO A 63 1.03 8.66 11.92
N ASN A 64 1.71 9.75 12.24
CA ASN A 64 1.99 10.78 11.27
C ASN A 64 3.09 10.30 10.30
N LEU A 65 2.68 9.82 9.12
CA LEU A 65 3.63 9.26 8.15
C LEU A 65 4.65 10.28 7.63
N ALA A 66 4.39 11.59 7.76
CA ALA A 66 5.35 12.63 7.40
C ALA A 66 6.47 12.83 8.45
N ASP A 67 6.32 12.25 9.65
CA ASP A 67 7.27 12.33 10.76
C ASP A 67 7.92 10.97 11.03
N LEU A 68 9.23 10.87 10.77
CA LEU A 68 9.97 9.63 10.93
C LEU A 68 10.03 9.15 12.40
N GLU A 69 10.18 10.07 13.37
CA GLU A 69 10.32 9.67 14.76
C GLU A 69 8.99 9.19 15.36
N ASP A 70 7.87 9.79 14.95
CA ASP A 70 6.53 9.30 15.32
C ASP A 70 6.29 7.89 14.75
N VAL A 71 6.59 7.68 13.46
CA VAL A 71 6.47 6.36 12.81
C VAL A 71 7.34 5.32 13.52
N ARG A 72 8.60 5.65 13.82
CA ARG A 72 9.53 4.76 14.54
C ARG A 72 9.03 4.38 15.91
N SER A 73 8.57 5.37 16.68
CA SER A 73 8.05 5.15 18.02
C SER A 73 6.86 4.19 18.02
N ILE A 74 5.91 4.43 17.11
CA ILE A 74 4.70 3.60 16.99
C ILE A 74 5.05 2.20 16.47
N PHE A 75 5.93 2.06 15.46
CA PHE A 75 6.32 0.75 14.93
C PHE A 75 7.11 -0.08 15.93
N LYS A 76 7.94 0.56 16.79
CA LYS A 76 8.59 -0.12 17.93
C LYS A 76 7.57 -0.68 18.91
N THR A 77 6.50 0.06 19.19
CA THR A 77 5.41 -0.41 20.07
C THR A 77 4.69 -1.62 19.43
N VAL A 78 4.45 -1.59 18.13
CA VAL A 78 3.89 -2.75 17.40
C VAL A 78 4.83 -3.94 17.47
N ALA A 79 6.12 -3.76 17.20
CA ALA A 79 7.10 -4.83 17.26
C ALA A 79 7.19 -5.43 18.69
N ALA A 80 7.09 -4.63 19.72
CA ALA A 80 7.07 -5.11 21.11
C ALA A 80 5.81 -5.95 21.43
N ALA A 81 4.63 -5.57 20.87
CA ALA A 81 3.37 -6.23 21.16
C ALA A 81 3.13 -7.50 20.31
N TYR A 82 3.65 -7.53 19.07
CA TYR A 82 3.38 -8.57 18.09
C TYR A 82 4.59 -9.47 17.78
N GLY A 83 5.76 -9.13 18.23
CA GLY A 83 7.04 -9.68 17.80
C GLY A 83 7.72 -8.74 16.80
N CYS A 84 8.37 -9.23 15.79
CA CYS A 84 8.92 -8.39 14.72
C CYS A 84 7.88 -8.14 13.61
N ILE A 85 7.98 -7.01 12.92
CA ILE A 85 7.18 -6.75 11.71
C ILE A 85 7.76 -7.61 10.57
N ASP A 86 6.94 -8.53 10.03
CA ASP A 86 7.34 -9.40 8.90
C ASP A 86 7.06 -8.73 7.55
N ILE A 87 5.93 -8.01 7.46
CA ILE A 87 5.43 -7.45 6.22
C ILE A 87 5.03 -5.99 6.47
N LEU A 88 5.51 -5.10 5.60
CA LEU A 88 5.01 -3.73 5.50
C LEU A 88 4.31 -3.57 4.16
N VAL A 89 3.06 -3.08 4.17
CA VAL A 89 2.37 -2.62 2.95
C VAL A 89 2.21 -1.10 3.00
N ASN A 90 2.98 -0.40 2.21
CA ASN A 90 2.88 1.03 1.97
C ASN A 90 1.74 1.30 0.98
N ASN A 91 0.53 1.51 1.51
CA ASN A 91 -0.65 1.75 0.68
C ASN A 91 -1.27 3.14 0.92
N ALA A 92 -0.95 3.81 2.02
CA ALA A 92 -1.40 5.18 2.24
C ALA A 92 -0.94 6.10 1.10
N GLY A 93 -1.86 6.93 0.62
CA GLY A 93 -1.57 7.90 -0.43
C GLY A 93 -2.78 8.74 -0.78
N VAL A 94 -2.51 9.84 -1.45
CA VAL A 94 -3.51 10.74 -2.03
C VAL A 94 -3.29 10.84 -3.52
N SER A 95 -4.38 10.97 -4.27
CA SER A 95 -4.38 11.35 -5.67
C SER A 95 -5.07 12.69 -5.82
N GLU A 96 -4.72 13.41 -6.86
CA GLU A 96 -5.34 14.68 -7.22
C GLU A 96 -5.28 14.86 -8.74
N SER A 97 -6.06 15.82 -9.27
CA SER A 97 -6.21 16.06 -10.71
C SER A 97 -6.18 17.53 -11.07
N THR A 98 -5.55 18.37 -10.22
CA THR A 98 -5.43 19.82 -10.45
C THR A 98 -4.58 20.08 -11.70
N PRO A 99 -5.03 20.91 -12.65
CA PRO A 99 -4.22 21.31 -13.79
C PRO A 99 -2.92 21.99 -13.36
N PHE A 100 -1.86 21.84 -14.18
CA PHE A 100 -0.52 22.33 -13.82
C PHE A 100 -0.49 23.85 -13.51
N MET A 101 -1.20 24.66 -14.28
CA MET A 101 -1.22 26.12 -14.08
C MET A 101 -1.96 26.57 -12.83
N ASP A 102 -2.83 25.73 -12.26
CA ASP A 102 -3.57 25.98 -11.03
C ASP A 102 -2.95 25.29 -9.82
N TYR A 103 -1.80 24.63 -10.03
CA TYR A 103 -1.14 23.82 -9.01
C TYR A 103 -0.39 24.69 -8.01
N THR A 104 -0.60 24.47 -6.73
CA THR A 104 0.10 25.19 -5.65
C THR A 104 1.23 24.34 -5.07
N GLU A 105 2.24 25.02 -4.50
CA GLU A 105 3.33 24.37 -3.76
C GLU A 105 2.79 23.49 -2.61
N ASP A 106 1.81 24.00 -1.85
CA ASP A 106 1.15 23.25 -0.77
C ASP A 106 0.49 21.95 -1.25
N THR A 107 -0.09 21.96 -2.45
CA THR A 107 -0.70 20.74 -3.04
C THR A 107 0.39 19.76 -3.45
N PHE A 108 1.49 20.25 -4.02
CA PHE A 108 2.65 19.45 -4.36
C PHE A 108 3.26 18.79 -3.12
N ASP A 109 3.52 19.58 -2.08
CA ASP A 109 4.10 19.10 -0.82
C ASP A 109 3.22 18.05 -0.15
N LYS A 110 1.91 18.26 -0.10
CA LYS A 110 0.96 17.26 0.42
C LYS A 110 1.07 15.92 -0.27
N VAL A 111 1.16 15.92 -1.60
CA VAL A 111 1.28 14.67 -2.37
C VAL A 111 2.63 14.02 -2.12
N MET A 112 3.71 14.78 -2.16
CA MET A 112 5.07 14.24 -2.00
C MET A 112 5.34 13.79 -0.56
N ASP A 113 4.87 14.53 0.43
CA ASP A 113 5.03 14.17 1.85
C ASP A 113 4.33 12.86 2.19
N LEU A 114 3.10 12.64 1.69
CA LEU A 114 2.42 11.38 1.99
C LEU A 114 2.89 10.24 1.09
N ASN A 115 2.94 10.46 -0.23
CA ASN A 115 3.15 9.39 -1.20
C ASN A 115 4.61 8.94 -1.32
N VAL A 116 5.57 9.80 -0.99
CA VAL A 116 7.01 9.52 -1.12
C VAL A 116 7.68 9.48 0.24
N LYS A 117 7.66 10.59 0.99
CA LYS A 117 8.30 10.68 2.31
C LYS A 117 7.64 9.72 3.31
N GLY A 118 6.30 9.60 3.29
CA GLY A 118 5.58 8.62 4.12
C GLY A 118 5.98 7.19 3.83
N VAL A 119 6.16 6.82 2.55
CA VAL A 119 6.68 5.51 2.14
C VAL A 119 8.11 5.30 2.66
N PHE A 120 8.98 6.30 2.53
CA PHE A 120 10.34 6.24 3.07
C PHE A 120 10.34 6.06 4.59
N ASN A 121 9.57 6.86 5.34
CA ASN A 121 9.53 6.83 6.80
C ASN A 121 9.04 5.45 7.31
N ALA A 122 7.92 4.95 6.77
CA ALA A 122 7.39 3.65 7.16
C ALA A 122 8.34 2.50 6.81
N THR A 123 8.94 2.56 5.61
CA THR A 123 9.94 1.58 5.17
C THR A 123 11.17 1.60 6.09
N ARG A 124 11.68 2.79 6.43
CA ARG A 124 12.84 2.94 7.32
C ARG A 124 12.57 2.32 8.70
N ALA A 125 11.41 2.63 9.28
CA ALA A 125 11.02 2.13 10.60
C ALA A 125 10.82 0.60 10.61
N ALA A 126 10.17 0.03 9.59
CA ALA A 126 9.99 -1.43 9.50
C ALA A 126 11.30 -2.17 9.21
N ALA A 127 12.13 -1.62 8.33
CA ALA A 127 13.40 -2.24 7.95
C ALA A 127 14.38 -2.40 9.13
N GLU A 128 14.28 -1.60 10.18
CA GLU A 128 15.15 -1.72 11.37
C GLU A 128 15.05 -3.12 12.00
N CYS A 129 13.84 -3.64 12.22
CA CYS A 129 13.71 -4.99 12.77
C CYS A 129 13.86 -6.08 11.70
N MET A 130 13.45 -5.84 10.45
CA MET A 130 13.59 -6.81 9.37
C MET A 130 15.07 -7.13 9.09
N VAL A 131 15.90 -6.10 8.97
CA VAL A 131 17.35 -6.23 8.73
C VAL A 131 18.05 -6.90 9.92
N ALA A 132 17.71 -6.51 11.16
CA ALA A 132 18.29 -7.12 12.35
C ALA A 132 17.98 -8.64 12.44
N ARG A 133 16.81 -9.05 11.94
CA ARG A 133 16.39 -10.45 11.90
C ARG A 133 16.87 -11.20 10.64
N GLY A 134 17.29 -10.49 9.59
CA GLY A 134 17.67 -11.08 8.29
C GLY A 134 16.46 -11.57 7.47
N SER A 135 15.25 -11.05 7.70
CA SER A 135 14.05 -11.48 6.98
C SER A 135 12.96 -10.40 7.02
N GLY A 136 12.33 -10.12 5.90
CA GLY A 136 11.21 -9.20 5.80
C GLY A 136 10.69 -9.00 4.38
N VAL A 137 9.49 -8.43 4.26
CA VAL A 137 8.88 -8.08 2.98
C VAL A 137 8.30 -6.67 3.03
N ILE A 138 8.69 -5.84 2.10
CA ILE A 138 8.15 -4.49 1.91
C ILE A 138 7.43 -4.44 0.58
N LEU A 139 6.16 -4.04 0.61
CA LEU A 139 5.29 -3.95 -0.55
C LEU A 139 4.77 -2.52 -0.69
N ASN A 140 4.94 -1.95 -1.87
CA ASN A 140 4.54 -0.58 -2.15
C ASN A 140 3.34 -0.54 -3.10
N THR A 141 2.37 0.34 -2.84
CA THR A 141 1.29 0.64 -3.78
C THR A 141 1.76 1.73 -4.75
N SER A 142 2.10 1.31 -5.95
CA SER A 142 2.35 2.20 -7.08
C SER A 142 1.03 2.55 -7.81
N SER A 143 1.03 2.70 -9.12
CA SER A 143 -0.15 2.92 -9.95
C SER A 143 0.20 2.70 -11.42
N MET A 144 -0.78 2.41 -12.27
CA MET A 144 -0.59 2.39 -13.72
C MET A 144 -0.04 3.73 -14.25
N VAL A 145 -0.41 4.85 -13.61
CA VAL A 145 0.07 6.19 -14.01
C VAL A 145 1.56 6.41 -13.72
N SER A 146 2.20 5.53 -12.96
CA SER A 146 3.66 5.52 -12.78
C SER A 146 4.42 5.00 -14.01
N LEU A 147 3.69 4.61 -15.05
CA LEU A 147 4.24 4.10 -16.32
C LEU A 147 3.81 4.98 -17.50
N THR A 148 2.66 5.63 -17.42
CA THR A 148 2.05 6.37 -18.53
C THR A 148 1.90 7.88 -18.25
N GLY A 149 1.93 8.31 -16.98
CA GLY A 149 1.48 9.65 -16.58
C GLY A 149 -0.04 9.76 -16.57
N GLN A 150 -0.53 10.98 -16.44
CA GLN A 150 -1.96 11.32 -16.56
C GLN A 150 -2.14 12.74 -17.10
N PRO A 151 -3.32 13.08 -17.65
CA PRO A 151 -3.53 14.37 -18.32
C PRO A 151 -3.48 15.60 -17.40
N SER A 152 -3.78 15.45 -16.11
CA SER A 152 -3.72 16.51 -15.10
C SER A 152 -3.39 15.94 -13.72
N GLY A 153 -2.92 16.79 -12.78
CA GLY A 153 -2.48 16.32 -11.46
C GLY A 153 -1.13 15.61 -11.52
N PHE A 154 -0.13 16.27 -12.07
CA PHE A 154 1.19 15.70 -12.37
C PHE A 154 1.96 15.16 -11.16
N ALA A 155 1.72 15.72 -9.95
CA ALA A 155 2.46 15.30 -8.76
C ALA A 155 2.10 13.87 -8.33
N TYR A 156 0.85 13.44 -8.55
CA TYR A 156 0.48 12.05 -8.25
C TYR A 156 1.27 11.04 -9.09
N PRO A 157 1.28 11.09 -10.44
CA PRO A 157 2.16 10.23 -11.23
C PRO A 157 3.63 10.36 -10.83
N ALA A 158 4.15 11.58 -10.67
CA ALA A 158 5.54 11.80 -10.27
C ALA A 158 5.88 11.08 -8.95
N SER A 159 4.98 11.15 -7.96
CA SER A 159 5.14 10.42 -6.70
C SER A 159 5.17 8.90 -6.90
N LYS A 160 4.37 8.37 -7.84
CA LYS A 160 4.32 6.93 -8.12
C LYS A 160 5.53 6.44 -8.93
N PHE A 161 6.10 7.27 -9.81
CA PHE A 161 7.43 7.03 -10.40
C PHE A 161 8.52 6.99 -9.33
N ALA A 162 8.49 7.91 -8.35
CA ALA A 162 9.42 7.90 -7.22
C ALA A 162 9.30 6.62 -6.38
N VAL A 163 8.08 6.13 -6.12
CA VAL A 163 7.85 4.85 -5.42
C VAL A 163 8.42 3.66 -6.20
N ASN A 164 8.33 3.65 -7.54
CA ASN A 164 8.98 2.63 -8.36
C ASN A 164 10.51 2.68 -8.20
N GLY A 165 11.09 3.89 -8.25
CA GLY A 165 12.53 4.10 -8.02
C GLY A 165 12.98 3.63 -6.64
N LEU A 166 12.23 3.98 -5.59
CA LEU A 166 12.47 3.50 -4.22
C LEU A 166 12.41 1.96 -4.15
N THR A 167 11.41 1.35 -4.79
CA THR A 167 11.24 -0.11 -4.82
C THR A 167 12.46 -0.82 -5.38
N VAL A 168 12.92 -0.40 -6.56
CA VAL A 168 14.07 -1.02 -7.23
C VAL A 168 15.37 -0.81 -6.46
N SER A 169 15.60 0.41 -5.97
CA SER A 169 16.83 0.76 -5.25
C SER A 169 16.92 0.04 -3.90
N LEU A 170 15.83 0.04 -3.13
CA LEU A 170 15.77 -0.64 -1.83
C LEU A 170 15.83 -2.17 -1.97
N ALA A 171 15.28 -2.74 -3.04
CA ALA A 171 15.42 -4.17 -3.33
C ALA A 171 16.90 -4.58 -3.48
N ARG A 172 17.71 -3.74 -4.13
CA ARG A 172 19.16 -3.97 -4.28
C ARG A 172 19.91 -3.79 -2.97
N GLU A 173 19.57 -2.78 -2.18
CA GLU A 173 20.25 -2.45 -0.92
C GLU A 173 19.89 -3.41 0.21
N LEU A 174 18.62 -3.80 0.32
CA LEU A 174 18.11 -4.62 1.41
C LEU A 174 18.08 -6.12 1.10
N GLY A 175 18.14 -6.49 -0.18
CA GLY A 175 18.19 -7.91 -0.61
C GLY A 175 19.29 -8.72 0.06
N PRO A 176 20.56 -8.25 0.09
CA PRO A 176 21.64 -8.93 0.81
C PRO A 176 21.41 -9.06 2.33
N LYS A 177 20.46 -8.30 2.87
CA LYS A 177 20.05 -8.33 4.29
C LYS A 177 18.79 -9.17 4.53
N GLY A 178 18.37 -9.96 3.54
CA GLY A 178 17.21 -10.85 3.63
C GLY A 178 15.84 -10.17 3.50
N VAL A 179 15.78 -8.92 3.01
CA VAL A 179 14.51 -8.18 2.88
C VAL A 179 14.16 -8.02 1.40
N ARG A 180 12.97 -8.50 1.00
CA ARG A 180 12.41 -8.30 -0.34
C ARG A 180 11.61 -7.00 -0.41
N VAL A 181 11.73 -6.28 -1.50
CA VAL A 181 10.98 -5.04 -1.74
C VAL A 181 10.36 -5.10 -3.13
N ASN A 182 9.02 -5.03 -3.20
CA ASN A 182 8.28 -5.06 -4.45
C ASN A 182 7.17 -4.00 -4.45
N ALA A 183 6.61 -3.72 -5.61
CA ALA A 183 5.45 -2.85 -5.76
C ALA A 183 4.33 -3.55 -6.55
N VAL A 184 3.10 -3.17 -6.25
CA VAL A 184 1.94 -3.45 -7.10
C VAL A 184 1.51 -2.13 -7.72
N ALA A 185 1.24 -2.12 -9.03
CA ALA A 185 0.74 -0.97 -9.77
C ALA A 185 -0.73 -1.24 -10.19
N PRO A 186 -1.71 -0.78 -9.38
CA PRO A 186 -3.11 -0.94 -9.69
C PRO A 186 -3.52 -0.14 -10.93
N GLY A 187 -4.46 -0.70 -11.69
CA GLY A 187 -5.25 0.04 -12.67
C GLY A 187 -6.41 0.78 -12.02
N ILE A 188 -7.42 1.11 -12.83
CA ILE A 188 -8.65 1.74 -12.34
C ILE A 188 -9.37 0.72 -11.47
N THR A 189 -9.40 0.99 -10.15
CA THR A 189 -9.95 0.07 -9.14
C THR A 189 -11.20 0.66 -8.52
N GLU A 190 -12.26 -0.16 -8.39
CA GLU A 190 -13.54 0.22 -7.81
C GLU A 190 -13.40 0.44 -6.29
N THR A 191 -13.10 1.68 -5.91
CA THR A 191 -13.08 2.14 -4.52
C THR A 191 -14.30 3.02 -4.25
N ASP A 192 -14.52 3.39 -3.00
CA ASP A 192 -15.63 4.29 -2.64
C ASP A 192 -15.60 5.62 -3.43
N MET A 193 -14.41 6.06 -3.83
CA MET A 193 -14.21 7.24 -4.65
C MET A 193 -14.77 7.05 -6.07
N MET A 194 -14.65 5.85 -6.64
CA MET A 194 -15.16 5.52 -7.98
C MET A 194 -16.67 5.28 -7.99
N LYS A 195 -17.26 4.82 -6.89
CA LYS A 195 -18.72 4.62 -6.77
C LYS A 195 -19.53 5.91 -6.90
N ALA A 196 -18.89 7.05 -6.63
CA ALA A 196 -19.51 8.38 -6.76
C ALA A 196 -19.44 8.95 -8.19
N VAL A 197 -18.71 8.30 -9.12
CA VAL A 197 -18.53 8.76 -10.50
C VAL A 197 -19.73 8.29 -11.35
N PRO A 198 -20.36 9.17 -12.14
CA PRO A 198 -21.48 8.79 -13.01
C PRO A 198 -21.12 7.69 -14.01
N LYS A 199 -22.10 6.82 -14.34
CA LYS A 199 -21.90 5.71 -15.29
C LYS A 199 -21.42 6.18 -16.65
N GLU A 200 -21.91 7.31 -17.12
CA GLU A 200 -21.55 7.92 -18.40
C GLU A 200 -20.06 8.23 -18.53
N VAL A 201 -19.37 8.42 -17.38
CA VAL A 201 -17.93 8.61 -17.31
C VAL A 201 -17.20 7.28 -17.14
N ILE A 202 -17.77 6.34 -16.37
CA ILE A 202 -17.15 5.04 -16.08
C ILE A 202 -17.22 4.10 -17.30
N ASP A 203 -18.34 4.02 -18.02
CA ASP A 203 -18.54 3.06 -19.10
C ASP A 203 -17.50 3.22 -20.25
N PRO A 204 -17.16 4.45 -20.71
CA PRO A 204 -16.07 4.63 -21.66
C PRO A 204 -14.70 4.21 -21.14
N MET A 205 -14.45 4.36 -19.83
CA MET A 205 -13.20 3.89 -19.22
C MET A 205 -13.13 2.36 -19.22
N ILE A 206 -14.22 1.69 -18.82
CA ILE A 206 -14.32 0.21 -18.86
C ILE A 206 -14.13 -0.31 -20.28
N ALA A 207 -14.71 0.36 -21.28
CA ALA A 207 -14.60 -0.05 -22.69
C ALA A 207 -13.15 -0.05 -23.21
N ARG A 208 -12.25 0.73 -22.59
CA ARG A 208 -10.83 0.76 -22.94
C ARG A 208 -9.99 -0.29 -22.20
N ILE A 209 -10.51 -0.87 -21.11
CA ILE A 209 -9.83 -1.93 -20.37
C ILE A 209 -10.02 -3.25 -21.12
N PRO A 210 -8.94 -3.95 -21.56
CA PRO A 210 -9.06 -5.24 -22.26
C PRO A 210 -9.88 -6.29 -21.48
N LEU A 211 -9.77 -6.34 -20.15
CA LEU A 211 -10.58 -7.24 -19.32
C LEU A 211 -12.02 -6.78 -19.10
N ARG A 212 -12.44 -5.63 -19.70
CA ARG A 212 -13.82 -5.14 -19.73
C ARG A 212 -14.48 -4.97 -18.36
N ARG A 213 -13.70 -4.71 -17.34
CA ARG A 213 -14.17 -4.38 -15.98
C ARG A 213 -13.18 -3.49 -15.26
N LEU A 214 -13.64 -2.79 -14.23
CA LEU A 214 -12.77 -2.19 -13.24
C LEU A 214 -12.09 -3.30 -12.40
N GLY A 215 -10.90 -3.01 -11.89
CA GLY A 215 -10.28 -3.84 -10.86
C GLY A 215 -11.10 -3.76 -9.57
N GLN A 216 -11.17 -4.85 -8.83
CA GLN A 216 -11.71 -4.85 -7.48
C GLN A 216 -10.55 -4.69 -6.48
N PRO A 217 -10.76 -4.09 -5.30
CA PRO A 217 -9.73 -4.04 -4.25
C PRO A 217 -9.11 -5.40 -3.94
N GLU A 218 -9.89 -6.47 -4.08
CA GLU A 218 -9.46 -7.86 -3.88
C GLU A 218 -8.48 -8.34 -4.96
N ASP A 219 -8.59 -7.84 -6.19
CA ASP A 219 -7.61 -8.16 -7.26
C ASP A 219 -6.20 -7.71 -6.83
N ILE A 220 -6.11 -6.51 -6.24
CA ILE A 220 -4.87 -5.93 -5.75
C ILE A 220 -4.39 -6.64 -4.48
N ALA A 221 -5.31 -6.92 -3.55
CA ALA A 221 -5.02 -7.61 -2.30
C ALA A 221 -4.43 -9.01 -2.55
N ASN A 222 -4.95 -9.74 -3.54
CA ASN A 222 -4.44 -11.06 -3.92
C ASN A 222 -2.99 -11.01 -4.44
N ALA A 223 -2.63 -9.96 -5.20
CA ALA A 223 -1.27 -9.73 -5.65
C ALA A 223 -0.33 -9.43 -4.45
N PHE A 224 -0.80 -8.64 -3.48
CA PHE A 224 -0.04 -8.41 -2.25
C PHE A 224 0.14 -9.68 -1.42
N VAL A 225 -0.87 -10.54 -1.29
CA VAL A 225 -0.74 -11.83 -0.61
C VAL A 225 0.32 -12.69 -1.29
N PHE A 226 0.29 -12.80 -2.62
CA PHE A 226 1.29 -13.57 -3.37
C PHE A 226 2.71 -13.02 -3.13
N LEU A 227 2.92 -11.70 -3.31
CA LEU A 227 4.23 -11.07 -3.14
C LEU A 227 4.73 -11.13 -1.68
N ALA A 228 3.82 -11.18 -0.70
CA ALA A 228 4.16 -11.31 0.71
C ALA A 228 4.58 -12.74 1.09
N SER A 229 4.13 -13.75 0.35
CA SER A 229 4.32 -15.17 0.66
C SER A 229 5.69 -15.72 0.25
N GLU A 230 5.98 -16.95 0.69
CA GLU A 230 7.16 -17.68 0.28
C GLU A 230 7.14 -18.12 -1.20
N GLU A 231 5.95 -18.13 -1.83
CA GLU A 231 5.80 -18.37 -3.28
C GLU A 231 6.55 -17.32 -4.11
N ALA A 232 6.74 -16.11 -3.54
CA ALA A 232 7.49 -15.01 -4.14
C ALA A 232 8.93 -14.87 -3.59
N SER A 233 9.50 -15.92 -2.99
CA SER A 233 10.81 -15.87 -2.31
C SER A 233 11.98 -15.42 -3.21
N TYR A 234 11.88 -15.61 -4.52
CA TYR A 234 12.89 -15.17 -5.49
C TYR A 234 12.46 -13.91 -6.29
N ILE A 235 11.41 -13.21 -5.81
CA ILE A 235 10.89 -12.00 -6.44
C ILE A 235 11.21 -10.78 -5.56
N THR A 236 12.07 -9.89 -6.06
CA THR A 236 12.38 -8.59 -5.44
C THR A 236 12.70 -7.56 -6.51
N GLY A 237 12.33 -6.30 -6.28
CA GLY A 237 12.52 -5.19 -7.22
C GLY A 237 11.47 -5.12 -8.34
N VAL A 238 10.42 -5.94 -8.32
CA VAL A 238 9.39 -5.92 -9.35
C VAL A 238 8.34 -4.84 -9.08
N VAL A 239 7.83 -4.23 -10.14
CA VAL A 239 6.60 -3.43 -10.16
C VAL A 239 5.56 -4.24 -10.92
N LEU A 240 4.71 -4.96 -10.19
CA LEU A 240 3.70 -5.85 -10.74
C LEU A 240 2.45 -5.06 -11.12
N SER A 241 2.15 -4.99 -12.40
CA SER A 241 0.90 -4.38 -12.86
C SER A 241 -0.30 -5.30 -12.57
N VAL A 242 -1.32 -4.72 -11.93
CA VAL A 242 -2.62 -5.36 -11.71
C VAL A 242 -3.68 -4.37 -12.21
N ASP A 243 -3.80 -4.26 -13.51
CA ASP A 243 -4.47 -3.15 -14.18
C ASP A 243 -5.43 -3.57 -15.31
N GLY A 244 -5.60 -4.88 -15.54
CA GLY A 244 -6.42 -5.37 -16.65
C GLY A 244 -5.94 -4.92 -18.03
N MET A 245 -4.68 -4.45 -18.13
CA MET A 245 -4.09 -3.80 -19.29
C MET A 245 -4.74 -2.44 -19.61
N ALA A 246 -5.21 -1.72 -18.61
CA ALA A 246 -5.83 -0.39 -18.75
C ALA A 246 -4.85 0.71 -19.20
N ARG A 247 -3.57 0.39 -19.35
CA ARG A 247 -2.53 1.30 -19.85
C ARG A 247 -2.79 1.63 -21.32
N THR A 248 -3.02 2.89 -21.60
CA THR A 248 -3.13 3.42 -22.97
C THR A 248 -2.21 4.61 -23.15
#